data_31bb083b19411fb2f61e610406bbd350
#
_entry.id   31bb083b19411fb2f61e610406bbd350
#
_cell.length_a   1.000
_cell.length_b   1.000
_cell.length_c   1.000
_cell.angle_alpha   90.00
_cell.angle_beta   90.00
_cell.angle_gamma   90.00
#
_symmetry.space_group_name_H-M   'P 1'
#
loop_
_entity.id
_entity.type
_entity.pdbx_description
1 polymer ?
#
loop_
_entity_poly.entity_id
_entity_poly.type
_entity_poly.pdbx_seq_one_letter_code
_entity_poly.pdbx_strand_id
1 'polypeptide(L)'
;MASQTAIIGAGVMGETLLSGLVRSGRRVDDLLVGEKRAERVTELEERYGVTVVGNREAAEKADTVALVVKPQDMADVLAEIAPVLRPGQLLVSLAA
;
A
#
# COMPACT_ATOMS: atom_id res chain seq x y z
N MET A 1 17.58 -3.01 -10.19
CA MET A 1 17.00 -2.88 -8.84
C MET A 1 15.51 -3.13 -8.88
N ALA A 2 15.01 -3.88 -7.92
CA ALA A 2 13.59 -4.16 -7.86
C ALA A 2 12.83 -2.90 -7.43
N SER A 3 11.71 -2.60 -8.11
CA SER A 3 10.88 -1.48 -7.74
C SER A 3 9.97 -1.87 -6.59
N GLN A 4 9.74 -0.95 -5.67
CA GLN A 4 8.83 -1.16 -4.55
C GLN A 4 7.43 -0.66 -4.89
N THR A 5 6.44 -1.44 -4.51
CA THR A 5 5.03 -1.10 -4.68
C THR A 5 4.40 -0.98 -3.30
N ALA A 6 3.71 0.12 -3.05
CA ALA A 6 2.97 0.32 -1.82
C ALA A 6 1.48 0.16 -2.09
N ILE A 7 0.80 -0.53 -1.20
CA ILE A 7 -0.66 -0.64 -1.22
C ILE A 7 -1.18 0.15 -0.03
N ILE A 8 -1.91 1.22 -0.31
CA ILE A 8 -2.50 2.06 0.72
C ILE A 8 -3.99 1.75 0.80
N GLY A 9 -4.44 1.33 1.97
CA GLY A 9 -5.80 0.88 2.18
C GLY A 9 -5.86 -0.64 2.24
N ALA A 10 -5.71 -1.19 3.44
CA ALA A 10 -5.65 -2.64 3.63
C ALA A 10 -7.01 -3.23 4.03
N GLY A 11 -8.06 -2.80 3.34
CA GLY A 11 -9.37 -3.44 3.42
C GLY A 11 -9.40 -4.70 2.58
N VAL A 12 -10.61 -5.21 2.29
CA VAL A 12 -10.78 -6.44 1.52
C VAL A 12 -10.11 -6.33 0.15
N MET A 13 -10.34 -5.23 -0.56
CA MET A 13 -9.80 -5.05 -1.90
C MET A 13 -8.28 -4.89 -1.86
N GLY A 14 -7.76 -4.16 -0.87
CA GLY A 14 -6.31 -4.01 -0.72
C GLY A 14 -5.62 -5.34 -0.44
N GLU A 15 -6.22 -6.17 0.39
CA GLU A 15 -5.69 -7.50 0.66
C GLU A 15 -5.79 -8.39 -0.57
N THR A 16 -6.85 -8.29 -1.36
CA THR A 16 -7.01 -9.04 -2.60
C THR A 16 -5.89 -8.70 -3.58
N LEU A 17 -5.57 -7.42 -3.71
CA LEU A 17 -4.47 -6.98 -4.56
C LEU A 17 -3.14 -7.52 -4.05
N LEU A 18 -2.89 -7.42 -2.74
CA LEU A 18 -1.67 -7.94 -2.12
C LEU A 18 -1.52 -9.44 -2.39
N SER A 19 -2.57 -10.19 -2.14
CA SER A 19 -2.59 -11.64 -2.38
C SER A 19 -2.29 -11.96 -3.83
N GLY A 20 -2.89 -11.21 -4.76
CA GLY A 20 -2.64 -11.40 -6.18
C GLY A 20 -1.20 -11.15 -6.58
N LEU A 21 -0.60 -10.09 -6.05
CA LEU A 21 0.79 -9.77 -6.34
C LEU A 21 1.74 -10.84 -5.81
N VAL A 22 1.50 -11.31 -4.59
CA VAL A 22 2.32 -12.38 -3.99
C VAL A 22 2.21 -13.66 -4.82
N ARG A 23 1.00 -14.03 -5.22
CA ARG A 23 0.77 -15.23 -6.03
C ARG A 23 1.35 -15.11 -7.43
N SER A 24 1.47 -13.90 -7.96
CA SER A 24 2.04 -13.69 -9.29
C SER A 24 3.57 -13.75 -9.28
N GLY A 25 4.18 -13.89 -8.12
CA GLY A 25 5.63 -14.02 -8.00
C GLY A 25 6.35 -12.77 -7.52
N ARG A 26 5.62 -11.71 -7.16
CA ARG A 26 6.25 -10.53 -6.57
C ARG A 26 6.82 -10.89 -5.21
N ARG A 27 8.03 -10.45 -4.94
CA ARG A 27 8.69 -10.70 -3.65
C ARG A 27 8.06 -9.81 -2.59
N VAL A 28 7.80 -10.39 -1.39
CA VAL A 28 7.23 -9.61 -0.29
C VAL A 28 8.15 -8.45 0.12
N ASP A 29 9.46 -8.59 -0.09
CA ASP A 29 10.41 -7.54 0.20
C ASP A 29 10.23 -6.31 -0.69
N ASP A 30 9.58 -6.47 -1.84
CA ASP A 30 9.32 -5.37 -2.76
C ASP A 30 7.92 -4.78 -2.58
N LEU A 31 7.19 -5.23 -1.57
CA LEU A 31 5.83 -4.77 -1.29
C LEU A 31 5.77 -4.09 0.08
N LEU A 32 5.07 -2.96 0.12
CA LEU A 32 4.80 -2.26 1.36
C LEU A 32 3.29 -2.09 1.48
N VAL A 33 2.78 -2.15 2.69
CA VAL A 33 1.35 -1.91 2.93
C VAL A 33 1.23 -0.76 3.92
N GLY A 34 0.39 0.21 3.60
CA GLY A 34 0.07 1.30 4.52
C GLY A 34 -1.19 0.95 5.29
N GLU A 35 -1.08 0.87 6.62
CA GLU A 35 -2.20 0.55 7.49
C GLU A 35 -1.95 1.10 8.89
N LYS A 36 -3.00 1.62 9.52
CA LYS A 36 -2.90 2.20 10.86
C LYS A 36 -3.44 1.29 11.96
N ARG A 37 -4.39 0.42 11.62
CA ARG A 37 -5.07 -0.41 12.62
C ARG A 37 -4.15 -1.53 13.06
N ALA A 38 -3.80 -1.56 14.36
CA ALA A 38 -2.82 -2.50 14.89
C ALA A 38 -3.20 -3.96 14.64
N GLU A 39 -4.48 -4.31 14.81
CA GLU A 39 -4.94 -5.67 14.59
C GLU A 39 -4.81 -6.08 13.11
N ARG A 40 -5.03 -5.14 12.21
CA ARG A 40 -4.91 -5.40 10.77
C ARG A 40 -3.46 -5.54 10.35
N VAL A 41 -2.58 -4.71 10.95
CA VAL A 41 -1.14 -4.81 10.72
C VAL A 41 -0.66 -6.22 11.07
N THR A 42 -1.03 -6.70 12.25
CA THR A 42 -0.64 -8.03 12.71
C THR A 42 -1.15 -9.13 11.78
N GLU A 43 -2.43 -9.04 11.38
CA GLU A 43 -3.00 -10.03 10.45
C GLU A 43 -2.23 -10.12 9.14
N LEU A 44 -1.91 -8.97 8.55
CA LEU A 44 -1.24 -8.94 7.25
C LEU A 44 0.20 -9.41 7.35
N GLU A 45 0.90 -9.02 8.41
CA GLU A 45 2.28 -9.47 8.62
C GLU A 45 2.34 -10.98 8.84
N GLU A 46 1.43 -11.54 9.62
CA GLU A 46 1.40 -12.97 9.88
C GLU A 46 0.98 -13.77 8.64
N ARG A 47 0.02 -13.26 7.88
CA ARG A 47 -0.53 -13.99 6.74
C ARG A 47 0.37 -13.96 5.51
N TYR A 48 1.04 -12.86 5.25
CA TYR A 48 1.82 -12.67 4.03
C TYR A 48 3.31 -12.45 4.25
N GLY A 49 3.72 -12.14 5.45
CA GLY A 49 5.12 -11.78 5.70
C GLY A 49 5.52 -10.44 5.10
N VAL A 50 4.55 -9.60 4.77
CA VAL A 50 4.79 -8.31 4.15
C VAL A 50 5.10 -7.25 5.21
N THR A 51 5.85 -6.22 4.83
CA THR A 51 6.14 -5.09 5.71
C THR A 51 4.96 -4.13 5.71
N VAL A 52 4.42 -3.85 6.89
CA VAL A 52 3.31 -2.91 7.06
C VAL A 52 3.80 -1.70 7.83
N VAL A 53 3.57 -0.51 7.28
CA VAL A 53 4.01 0.76 7.86
C VAL A 53 2.87 1.76 7.77
N GLY A 54 3.09 2.99 8.23
CA GLY A 54 2.10 4.05 8.06
C GLY A 54 2.00 4.47 6.60
N ASN A 55 0.89 5.11 6.25
CA ASN A 55 0.63 5.52 4.86
C ASN A 55 1.73 6.43 4.30
N ARG A 56 2.21 7.38 5.09
CA ARG A 56 3.24 8.32 4.62
C ARG A 56 4.55 7.61 4.33
N GLU A 57 4.97 6.72 5.21
CA GLU A 57 6.21 5.98 5.02
C GLU A 57 6.11 5.08 3.79
N ALA A 58 4.98 4.40 3.60
CA ALA A 58 4.78 3.55 2.43
C ALA A 58 4.84 4.38 1.14
N ALA A 59 4.14 5.51 1.12
CA ALA A 59 4.10 6.37 -0.06
C ALA A 59 5.46 6.99 -0.37
N GLU A 60 6.22 7.33 0.64
CA GLU A 60 7.54 7.94 0.44
C GLU A 60 8.53 6.96 -0.18
N LYS A 61 8.50 5.70 0.25
CA LYS A 61 9.51 4.71 -0.15
C LYS A 61 9.22 4.05 -1.49
N ALA A 62 7.96 3.94 -1.87
CA ALA A 62 7.59 3.13 -3.03
C ALA A 62 7.75 3.88 -4.35
N ASP A 63 8.05 3.13 -5.41
CA ASP A 63 8.09 3.66 -6.77
C ASP A 63 6.69 3.71 -7.36
N THR A 64 5.84 2.76 -7.00
CA THR A 64 4.44 2.72 -7.40
C THR A 64 3.57 2.72 -6.14
N VAL A 65 2.61 3.62 -6.08
CA VAL A 65 1.70 3.73 -4.94
C VAL A 65 0.29 3.42 -5.43
N ALA A 66 -0.27 2.32 -4.96
CA ALA A 66 -1.64 1.92 -5.30
C ALA A 66 -2.57 2.37 -4.17
N LEU A 67 -3.52 3.23 -4.50
CA LEU A 67 -4.52 3.73 -3.55
C LEU A 67 -5.77 2.86 -3.66
N VAL A 68 -6.00 2.03 -2.65
CA VAL A 68 -7.14 1.11 -2.63
C VAL A 68 -8.02 1.49 -1.44
N VAL A 69 -8.55 2.70 -1.49
CA VAL A 69 -9.37 3.25 -0.42
C VAL A 69 -10.75 3.57 -0.98
N LYS A 70 -11.72 3.69 -0.07
CA LYS A 70 -13.08 4.05 -0.48
C LYS A 70 -13.10 5.48 -1.02
N PRO A 71 -14.02 5.79 -1.97
CA PRO A 71 -14.06 7.15 -2.53
C PRO A 71 -14.17 8.26 -1.50
N GLN A 72 -14.92 8.04 -0.40
CA GLN A 72 -15.08 9.03 0.64
C GLN A 72 -13.81 9.28 1.44
N ASP A 73 -12.86 8.35 1.42
CA ASP A 73 -11.60 8.47 2.14
C ASP A 73 -10.45 8.97 1.25
N MET A 74 -10.67 9.05 -0.05
CA MET A 74 -9.60 9.37 -1.01
C MET A 74 -8.97 10.73 -0.75
N ALA A 75 -9.79 11.75 -0.49
CA ALA A 75 -9.27 13.10 -0.26
C ALA A 75 -8.37 13.16 0.98
N ASP A 76 -8.76 12.48 2.06
CA ASP A 76 -7.98 12.46 3.29
C ASP A 76 -6.65 11.74 3.09
N VAL A 77 -6.67 10.62 2.39
CA VAL A 77 -5.46 9.84 2.12
C VAL A 77 -4.52 10.64 1.22
N LEU A 78 -5.04 11.27 0.18
CA LEU A 78 -4.21 12.09 -0.71
C LEU A 78 -3.58 13.26 0.06
N ALA A 79 -4.34 13.91 0.94
CA ALA A 79 -3.80 14.99 1.77
C ALA A 79 -2.69 14.48 2.70
N GLU A 80 -2.84 13.27 3.21
CA GLU A 80 -1.86 12.66 4.10
C GLU A 80 -0.54 12.36 3.39
N ILE A 81 -0.59 11.82 2.18
CA ILE A 81 0.63 11.36 1.49
C ILE A 81 1.24 12.40 0.56
N ALA A 82 0.47 13.41 0.13
CA ALA A 82 0.97 14.42 -0.82
C ALA A 82 2.31 15.04 -0.40
N PRO A 83 2.53 15.40 0.88
CA PRO A 83 3.79 16.02 1.29
C PRO A 83 5.03 15.14 1.09
N VAL A 84 4.87 13.83 1.00
CA VAL A 84 6.01 12.90 0.89
C VAL A 84 6.15 12.30 -0.50
N LEU A 85 5.25 12.60 -1.42
CA LEU A 85 5.35 12.09 -2.79
C LEU A 85 6.52 12.72 -3.52
N ARG A 86 7.18 11.94 -4.37
CA ARG A 86 8.38 12.36 -5.09
C ARG A 86 8.14 12.36 -6.59
N PRO A 87 8.81 13.22 -7.35
CA PRO A 87 8.75 13.15 -8.81
C PRO A 87 9.17 11.76 -9.31
N GLY A 88 8.50 11.28 -10.34
CA GLY A 88 8.81 9.99 -10.95
C GLY A 88 8.06 8.81 -10.36
N GLN A 89 7.34 9.00 -9.24
CA GLN A 89 6.51 7.92 -8.71
C GLN A 89 5.25 7.76 -9.55
N LEU A 90 4.77 6.51 -9.65
CA LEU A 90 3.50 6.21 -10.30
C LEU A 90 2.42 6.09 -9.23
N LEU A 91 1.35 6.85 -9.38
CA LEU A 91 0.22 6.81 -8.47
C LEU A 91 -0.96 6.18 -9.20
N VAL A 92 -1.46 5.07 -8.66
CA VAL A 92 -2.58 4.33 -9.25
C VAL A 92 -3.74 4.34 -8.26
N SER A 93 -4.92 4.76 -8.73
CA SER A 93 -6.12 4.78 -7.90
C SER A 93 -7.04 3.64 -8.32
N LEU A 94 -7.36 2.78 -7.37
CA LEU A 94 -8.29 1.67 -7.57
C LEU A 94 -9.48 1.91 -6.64
N ALA A 95 -10.45 2.65 -7.15
CA ALA A 95 -11.65 2.97 -6.37
C ALA A 95 -12.52 1.73 -6.23
N ALA A 96 -12.95 1.47 -5.03
CA ALA A 96 -13.86 0.35 -4.76
C ALA A 96 -15.31 0.80 -4.87
#